data_e899a4770adf339c58a629d85608b731
#
_entry.id   e899a4770adf339c58a629d85608b731
#
_cell.length_a   1.000
_cell.length_b   1.000
_cell.length_c   1.000
_cell.angle_alpha   90.00
_cell.angle_beta   90.00
_cell.angle_gamma   90.00
#
_symmetry.space_group_name_H-M   'P 1'
#
loop_
_entity.id
_entity.type
_entity.pdbx_description
1 polymer ?
#
loop_
_entity_poly.entity_id
_entity_poly.type
_entity_poly.pdbx_seq_one_letter_code
_entity_poly.pdbx_strand_id
1 'polypeptide(L)'
;MTASETGSVAWPGRQLLEGGQSVSVIVATAIVVADMVGVGVFTSLGFQVKDIPSGFSILLLWTIGGLVALCGVFSYGELGAMFPRSSGEYNFLSRTYHPAFGFVAGWVSATVGFAAPVALAAMAFGQYAKAVTPGAPPLLLAVGVVWLVSIVQLFGIKHSSTFQLISTILKVVLIVAFLIAGFVIGTPQPTSFAPSTSDFDHVLSAPFAIGLVFVMYSFSGWNAATYIIGELRMPQQNLPRAMLSGTLIVLLLYVALNAVFLRTAPIEKLSGQLEVASISGTYIFGDVGGRIVAVMICVGLISSISAMMWIGPRVMMTMGEDIPAIRMFARKSTNGAPAYAILFQLAVATLMLFTRSFEAVLDFIQFALLFCSFFTVLGVIKLRITRPDLPRPYRAWGYPLTPLVFLLVTGFMMYYLLTERPLQAFLGMSIMVSGLVIYAIFHKRTDQGAATISPDGE
;
A
#
# COMPACT_ATOMS: atom_id res chain seq x y z
N MET A 1 -28.18 2.53 -50.13
CA MET A 1 -27.45 1.45 -49.47
C MET A 1 -26.82 2.03 -48.21
N THR A 2 -27.39 1.68 -47.12
CA THR A 2 -27.26 2.27 -45.80
C THR A 2 -26.00 1.76 -45.09
N ALA A 3 -25.14 2.68 -44.61
CA ALA A 3 -24.02 2.38 -43.75
C ALA A 3 -24.52 2.04 -42.33
N SER A 4 -24.13 0.89 -41.85
CA SER A 4 -24.47 0.36 -40.54
C SER A 4 -23.88 1.22 -39.42
N GLU A 5 -24.76 1.69 -38.53
CA GLU A 5 -24.42 2.31 -37.27
C GLU A 5 -23.68 1.30 -36.36
N THR A 6 -22.39 1.50 -36.19
CA THR A 6 -21.64 0.89 -35.08
C THR A 6 -21.98 1.64 -33.80
N GLY A 7 -22.81 1.01 -32.94
CA GLY A 7 -23.19 1.54 -31.66
C GLY A 7 -21.98 1.89 -30.82
N SER A 8 -21.68 3.17 -30.70
CA SER A 8 -20.78 3.71 -29.68
C SER A 8 -21.45 3.56 -28.33
N VAL A 9 -20.98 2.62 -27.52
CA VAL A 9 -21.33 2.53 -26.10
C VAL A 9 -20.89 3.84 -25.43
N ALA A 10 -21.81 4.77 -25.28
CA ALA A 10 -21.59 6.01 -24.53
C ALA A 10 -21.43 5.65 -23.06
N TRP A 11 -20.22 5.73 -22.56
CA TRP A 11 -19.91 5.56 -21.14
C TRP A 11 -20.44 6.74 -20.33
N PRO A 12 -21.15 6.53 -19.20
CA PRO A 12 -21.70 7.60 -18.37
C PRO A 12 -20.61 8.29 -17.52
N GLY A 13 -19.46 8.61 -18.11
CA GLY A 13 -18.30 9.16 -17.40
C GLY A 13 -18.16 10.69 -17.40
N ARG A 14 -19.05 11.42 -18.06
CA ARG A 14 -18.87 12.87 -18.28
C ARG A 14 -19.52 13.78 -17.22
N GLN A 15 -20.41 13.27 -16.38
CA GLN A 15 -21.19 14.11 -15.44
C GLN A 15 -20.71 14.11 -13.99
N LEU A 16 -19.64 13.39 -13.63
CA LEU A 16 -19.14 13.31 -12.25
C LEU A 16 -17.99 14.28 -11.91
N LEU A 17 -17.61 15.17 -12.83
CA LEU A 17 -16.40 16.00 -12.67
C LEU A 17 -16.61 17.36 -11.98
N GLU A 18 -17.83 17.78 -11.65
CA GLU A 18 -18.08 19.16 -11.20
C GLU A 18 -18.37 19.36 -9.70
N GLY A 19 -18.43 18.32 -8.88
CA GLY A 19 -18.90 18.46 -7.50
C GLY A 19 -17.96 18.04 -6.36
N GLY A 20 -16.80 17.44 -6.61
CA GLY A 20 -16.06 16.72 -5.56
C GLY A 20 -14.54 16.82 -5.53
N GLN A 21 -13.89 17.51 -6.45
CA GLN A 21 -12.43 17.56 -6.51
C GLN A 21 -11.83 18.55 -5.50
N SER A 22 -11.66 18.10 -4.26
CA SER A 22 -11.18 18.92 -3.14
C SER A 22 -9.71 18.67 -2.78
N VAL A 23 -9.15 17.52 -3.17
CA VAL A 23 -7.80 17.08 -2.79
C VAL A 23 -6.73 17.73 -3.68
N SER A 24 -5.81 18.48 -3.06
CA SER A 24 -4.66 19.07 -3.77
C SER A 24 -3.54 18.05 -3.99
N VAL A 25 -2.60 18.34 -4.89
CA VAL A 25 -1.40 17.52 -5.10
C VAL A 25 -0.59 17.34 -3.82
N ILE A 26 -0.51 18.36 -2.96
CA ILE A 26 0.22 18.29 -1.67
C ILE A 26 -0.43 17.28 -0.73
N VAL A 27 -1.76 17.33 -0.61
CA VAL A 27 -2.50 16.36 0.22
C VAL A 27 -2.38 14.94 -0.35
N ALA A 28 -2.47 14.79 -1.67
CA ALA A 28 -2.28 13.49 -2.31
C ALA A 28 -0.85 12.94 -2.10
N THR A 29 0.19 13.80 -2.18
CA THR A 29 1.57 13.43 -1.85
C THR A 29 1.69 13.02 -0.38
N ALA A 30 1.07 13.78 0.54
CA ALA A 30 1.06 13.44 1.95
C ALA A 30 0.37 12.10 2.24
N ILE A 31 -0.69 11.77 1.50
CA ILE A 31 -1.37 10.45 1.59
C ILE A 31 -0.43 9.34 1.13
N VAL A 32 0.27 9.50 0.00
CA VAL A 32 1.26 8.52 -0.49
C VAL A 32 2.36 8.31 0.56
N VAL A 33 2.95 9.40 1.08
CA VAL A 33 3.97 9.31 2.13
C VAL A 33 3.43 8.65 3.39
N ALA A 34 2.20 8.98 3.81
CA ALA A 34 1.60 8.44 5.01
C ALA A 34 1.26 6.94 4.91
N ASP A 35 0.82 6.51 3.73
CA ASP A 35 0.49 5.11 3.46
C ASP A 35 1.75 4.26 3.38
N MET A 36 2.81 4.76 2.74
CA MET A 36 4.11 4.08 2.66
C MET A 36 4.84 4.05 4.02
N VAL A 37 4.98 5.22 4.69
CA VAL A 37 5.73 5.30 5.96
C VAL A 37 4.89 4.72 7.09
N GLY A 38 4.84 3.41 7.12
CA GLY A 38 4.14 2.60 8.09
C GLY A 38 5.10 1.77 8.96
N VAL A 39 4.62 0.62 9.38
CA VAL A 39 5.37 -0.32 10.22
C VAL A 39 6.60 -0.89 9.52
N GLY A 40 6.55 -1.09 8.20
CA GLY A 40 7.56 -1.81 7.44
C GLY A 40 8.99 -1.34 7.68
N VAL A 41 9.26 -0.04 7.51
CA VAL A 41 10.62 0.51 7.67
C VAL A 41 11.17 0.40 9.10
N PHE A 42 10.31 0.36 10.10
CA PHE A 42 10.72 0.28 11.51
C PHE A 42 10.89 -1.16 12.03
N THR A 43 10.51 -2.16 11.22
CA THR A 43 10.54 -3.57 11.62
C THR A 43 11.31 -4.47 10.65
N SER A 44 11.25 -4.22 9.34
CA SER A 44 11.80 -5.12 8.31
C SER A 44 13.29 -5.36 8.44
N LEU A 45 14.05 -4.35 8.87
CA LEU A 45 15.51 -4.47 9.01
C LEU A 45 15.89 -5.60 9.97
N GLY A 46 15.17 -5.79 11.07
CA GLY A 46 15.47 -6.84 12.04
C GLY A 46 15.40 -8.25 11.44
N PHE A 47 14.47 -8.49 10.53
CA PHE A 47 14.37 -9.75 9.81
C PHE A 47 15.43 -9.89 8.72
N GLN A 48 15.78 -8.78 8.03
CA GLN A 48 16.74 -8.76 6.93
C GLN A 48 18.17 -9.01 7.41
N VAL A 49 18.61 -8.36 8.48
CA VAL A 49 19.99 -8.50 9.00
C VAL A 49 20.29 -9.88 9.59
N LYS A 50 19.26 -10.69 9.85
CA LYS A 50 19.41 -12.07 10.29
C LYS A 50 20.12 -12.93 9.24
N ASP A 51 19.73 -12.73 7.98
CA ASP A 51 20.18 -13.55 6.85
C ASP A 51 21.16 -12.78 5.93
N ILE A 52 21.19 -11.44 6.03
CA ILE A 52 22.07 -10.54 5.25
C ILE A 52 22.78 -9.59 6.22
N PRO A 53 23.85 -10.03 6.90
CA PRO A 53 24.55 -9.21 7.90
C PRO A 53 25.56 -8.22 7.29
N SER A 54 25.15 -7.51 6.22
CA SER A 54 25.97 -6.53 5.49
C SER A 54 25.26 -5.20 5.36
N GLY A 55 25.92 -4.12 5.79
CA GLY A 55 25.38 -2.77 5.67
C GLY A 55 25.21 -2.35 4.22
N PHE A 56 26.17 -2.68 3.34
CA PHE A 56 26.07 -2.39 1.91
C PHE A 56 24.88 -3.13 1.26
N SER A 57 24.79 -4.45 1.46
CA SER A 57 23.73 -5.27 0.87
C SER A 57 22.34 -4.82 1.33
N ILE A 58 22.17 -4.43 2.59
CA ILE A 58 20.90 -3.89 3.11
C ILE A 58 20.55 -2.55 2.44
N LEU A 59 21.48 -1.60 2.35
CA LEU A 59 21.20 -0.32 1.69
C LEU A 59 20.92 -0.49 0.19
N LEU A 60 21.60 -1.41 -0.46
CA LEU A 60 21.34 -1.79 -1.85
C LEU A 60 19.93 -2.37 -2.01
N LEU A 61 19.52 -3.26 -1.11
CA LEU A 61 18.19 -3.86 -1.07
C LEU A 61 17.07 -2.80 -0.99
N TRP A 62 17.22 -1.83 -0.09
CA TRP A 62 16.26 -0.73 0.07
C TRP A 62 16.27 0.23 -1.12
N THR A 63 17.44 0.47 -1.71
CA THR A 63 17.57 1.30 -2.92
C THR A 63 16.90 0.63 -4.13
N ILE A 64 17.16 -0.66 -4.35
CA ILE A 64 16.53 -1.43 -5.44
C ILE A 64 15.01 -1.43 -5.28
N GLY A 65 14.48 -1.74 -4.09
CA GLY A 65 13.05 -1.76 -3.84
C GLY A 65 12.39 -0.41 -4.12
N GLY A 66 13.01 0.70 -3.70
CA GLY A 66 12.51 2.04 -3.99
C GLY A 66 12.55 2.40 -5.48
N LEU A 67 13.59 1.99 -6.20
CA LEU A 67 13.67 2.18 -7.66
C LEU A 67 12.60 1.34 -8.39
N VAL A 68 12.35 0.12 -7.94
CA VAL A 68 11.26 -0.72 -8.46
C VAL A 68 9.89 -0.08 -8.20
N ALA A 69 9.67 0.47 -7.00
CA ALA A 69 8.44 1.21 -6.70
C ALA A 69 8.26 2.42 -7.63
N LEU A 70 9.34 3.19 -7.93
CA LEU A 70 9.31 4.28 -8.91
C LEU A 70 8.98 3.80 -10.32
N CYS A 71 9.50 2.64 -10.74
CA CYS A 71 9.12 2.03 -12.02
C CYS A 71 7.62 1.70 -12.08
N GLY A 72 7.05 1.23 -10.96
CA GLY A 72 5.61 1.04 -10.79
C GLY A 72 4.83 2.35 -10.90
N VAL A 73 5.31 3.41 -10.23
CA VAL A 73 4.70 4.76 -10.26
C VAL A 73 4.52 5.27 -11.69
N PHE A 74 5.52 5.14 -12.56
CA PHE A 74 5.41 5.58 -13.96
C PHE A 74 4.30 4.83 -14.70
N SER A 75 4.19 3.54 -14.48
CA SER A 75 3.16 2.69 -15.11
C SER A 75 1.75 3.01 -14.61
N TYR A 76 1.57 3.11 -13.29
CA TYR A 76 0.28 3.47 -12.69
C TYR A 76 -0.13 4.91 -12.99
N GLY A 77 0.84 5.82 -13.13
CA GLY A 77 0.61 7.18 -13.58
C GLY A 77 -0.03 7.24 -14.96
N GLU A 78 0.43 6.40 -15.90
CA GLU A 78 -0.17 6.29 -17.25
C GLU A 78 -1.59 5.74 -17.17
N LEU A 79 -1.81 4.62 -16.46
CA LEU A 79 -3.14 4.03 -16.31
C LEU A 79 -4.13 4.97 -15.61
N GLY A 80 -3.68 5.63 -14.54
CA GLY A 80 -4.53 6.57 -13.81
C GLY A 80 -4.87 7.84 -14.58
N ALA A 81 -3.96 8.32 -15.45
CA ALA A 81 -4.25 9.43 -16.36
C ALA A 81 -5.20 9.03 -17.51
N MET A 82 -5.10 7.77 -17.98
CA MET A 82 -6.01 7.23 -19.00
C MET A 82 -7.40 6.93 -18.44
N PHE A 83 -7.47 6.43 -17.21
CA PHE A 83 -8.70 5.97 -16.56
C PHE A 83 -8.92 6.68 -15.21
N PRO A 84 -9.26 7.98 -15.20
CA PRO A 84 -9.27 8.81 -13.99
C PRO A 84 -10.50 8.51 -13.09
N ARG A 85 -10.58 7.27 -12.58
CA ARG A 85 -11.57 6.80 -11.62
C ARG A 85 -10.88 6.19 -10.41
N SER A 86 -11.37 6.48 -9.22
CA SER A 86 -10.89 5.91 -7.96
C SER A 86 -10.92 4.39 -7.94
N SER A 87 -10.25 3.78 -6.97
CA SER A 87 -10.10 2.34 -6.70
C SER A 87 -8.97 1.60 -7.42
N GLY A 88 -7.98 2.33 -7.96
CA GLY A 88 -6.68 1.77 -8.35
C GLY A 88 -6.78 0.53 -9.24
N GLU A 89 -6.21 -0.56 -8.78
CA GLU A 89 -6.10 -1.83 -9.52
C GLU A 89 -7.45 -2.43 -9.93
N TYR A 90 -8.50 -2.27 -9.11
CA TYR A 90 -9.85 -2.68 -9.49
C TYR A 90 -10.27 -2.06 -10.84
N ASN A 91 -10.12 -0.74 -10.97
CA ASN A 91 -10.47 -0.01 -12.17
C ASN A 91 -9.52 -0.37 -13.34
N PHE A 92 -8.22 -0.43 -13.08
CA PHE A 92 -7.22 -0.65 -14.12
C PHE A 92 -7.32 -2.05 -14.73
N LEU A 93 -7.41 -3.09 -13.91
CA LEU A 93 -7.49 -4.47 -14.37
C LEU A 93 -8.84 -4.79 -15.03
N SER A 94 -9.94 -4.19 -14.54
CA SER A 94 -11.24 -4.32 -15.19
C SER A 94 -11.22 -3.79 -16.64
N ARG A 95 -10.58 -2.64 -16.85
CA ARG A 95 -10.53 -1.99 -18.18
C ARG A 95 -9.48 -2.57 -19.10
N THR A 96 -8.41 -3.12 -18.53
CA THR A 96 -7.29 -3.67 -19.30
C THR A 96 -7.50 -5.12 -19.72
N TYR A 97 -8.14 -5.91 -18.86
CA TYR A 97 -8.33 -7.34 -19.10
C TYR A 97 -9.80 -7.74 -19.13
N HIS A 98 -10.43 -7.84 -17.97
CA HIS A 98 -11.82 -8.27 -17.82
C HIS A 98 -12.39 -7.82 -16.47
N PRO A 99 -13.71 -7.50 -16.35
CA PRO A 99 -14.33 -7.09 -15.10
C PRO A 99 -14.12 -8.08 -13.94
N ALA A 100 -14.10 -9.40 -14.22
CA ALA A 100 -13.80 -10.41 -13.21
C ALA A 100 -12.40 -10.27 -12.62
N PHE A 101 -11.40 -9.92 -13.47
CA PHE A 101 -10.02 -9.76 -13.00
C PHE A 101 -9.88 -8.50 -12.14
N GLY A 102 -10.55 -7.42 -12.54
CA GLY A 102 -10.66 -6.22 -11.69
C GLY A 102 -11.37 -6.51 -10.37
N PHE A 103 -12.47 -7.29 -10.40
CA PHE A 103 -13.16 -7.67 -9.16
C PHE A 103 -12.25 -8.43 -8.20
N VAL A 104 -11.45 -9.38 -8.69
CA VAL A 104 -10.47 -10.10 -7.86
C VAL A 104 -9.49 -9.12 -7.21
N ALA A 105 -8.93 -8.16 -7.96
CA ALA A 105 -8.03 -7.16 -7.40
C ALA A 105 -8.74 -6.25 -6.37
N GLY A 106 -9.96 -5.82 -6.66
CA GLY A 106 -10.78 -5.07 -5.71
C GLY A 106 -11.08 -5.86 -4.44
N TRP A 107 -11.39 -7.14 -4.56
CA TRP A 107 -11.63 -8.05 -3.44
C TRP A 107 -10.37 -8.23 -2.57
N VAL A 108 -9.22 -8.48 -3.20
CA VAL A 108 -7.92 -8.53 -2.51
C VAL A 108 -7.65 -7.22 -1.78
N SER A 109 -7.82 -6.08 -2.44
CA SER A 109 -7.59 -4.76 -1.82
C SER A 109 -8.53 -4.52 -0.64
N ALA A 110 -9.82 -4.82 -0.77
CA ALA A 110 -10.83 -4.57 0.24
C ALA A 110 -10.72 -5.50 1.46
N THR A 111 -10.34 -6.77 1.26
CA THR A 111 -10.27 -7.77 2.33
C THR A 111 -8.92 -7.81 3.03
N VAL A 112 -7.82 -7.73 2.27
CA VAL A 112 -6.48 -7.90 2.84
C VAL A 112 -5.54 -6.74 2.51
N GLY A 113 -5.67 -6.12 1.33
CA GLY A 113 -4.73 -5.11 0.87
C GLY A 113 -4.64 -3.87 1.76
N PHE A 114 -5.72 -3.48 2.41
CA PHE A 114 -5.76 -2.37 3.37
C PHE A 114 -6.01 -2.81 4.81
N ALA A 115 -6.84 -3.84 5.04
CA ALA A 115 -7.16 -4.26 6.40
C ALA A 115 -5.97 -4.94 7.10
N ALA A 116 -5.18 -5.74 6.40
CA ALA A 116 -4.01 -6.38 6.99
C ALA A 116 -2.89 -5.38 7.34
N PRO A 117 -2.48 -4.44 6.49
CA PRO A 117 -1.53 -3.39 6.89
C PRO A 117 -2.03 -2.54 8.07
N VAL A 118 -3.34 -2.27 8.19
CA VAL A 118 -3.92 -1.63 9.38
C VAL A 118 -3.70 -2.50 10.62
N ALA A 119 -3.96 -3.81 10.53
CA ALA A 119 -3.74 -4.73 11.64
C ALA A 119 -2.25 -4.82 12.02
N LEU A 120 -1.34 -4.91 11.04
CA LEU A 120 0.11 -4.93 11.26
C LEU A 120 0.60 -3.64 11.94
N ALA A 121 0.15 -2.48 11.44
CA ALA A 121 0.49 -1.19 12.05
C ALA A 121 -0.04 -1.07 13.48
N ALA A 122 -1.23 -1.58 13.75
CA ALA A 122 -1.82 -1.58 15.09
C ALA A 122 -1.11 -2.58 16.03
N MET A 123 -0.71 -3.77 15.55
CA MET A 123 0.11 -4.71 16.35
C MET A 123 1.45 -4.06 16.75
N ALA A 124 2.13 -3.41 15.80
CA ALA A 124 3.35 -2.68 16.08
C ALA A 124 3.10 -1.51 17.06
N PHE A 125 2.02 -0.74 16.85
CA PHE A 125 1.61 0.30 17.81
C PHE A 125 1.49 -0.25 19.24
N GLY A 126 0.80 -1.38 19.40
CA GLY A 126 0.66 -2.03 20.70
C GLY A 126 1.99 -2.44 21.33
N GLN A 127 2.96 -2.91 20.54
CA GLN A 127 4.30 -3.27 21.02
C GLN A 127 5.12 -2.03 21.41
N TYR A 128 5.21 -1.02 20.54
CA TYR A 128 5.93 0.22 20.83
C TYR A 128 5.32 0.98 22.02
N ALA A 129 4.01 0.97 22.16
CA ALA A 129 3.31 1.65 23.26
C ALA A 129 3.64 1.05 24.65
N LYS A 130 4.07 -0.22 24.72
CA LYS A 130 4.55 -0.83 25.99
C LYS A 130 5.72 -0.06 26.61
N ALA A 131 6.56 0.56 25.80
CA ALA A 131 7.67 1.38 26.30
C ALA A 131 7.19 2.55 27.17
N VAL A 132 5.94 2.99 26.98
CA VAL A 132 5.33 4.14 27.65
C VAL A 132 4.27 3.72 28.65
N THR A 133 3.59 2.60 28.38
CA THR A 133 2.51 2.06 29.22
C THR A 133 2.82 0.61 29.64
N PRO A 134 3.78 0.37 30.58
CA PRO A 134 4.29 -0.97 30.93
C PRO A 134 3.19 -1.78 31.57
N GLY A 135 2.13 -1.88 31.55
CA GLY A 135 1.06 -2.73 32.12
C GLY A 135 -0.13 -2.94 31.19
N ALA A 136 -0.18 -2.18 30.09
CA ALA A 136 -1.30 -2.27 29.15
C ALA A 136 -1.10 -3.45 28.19
N PRO A 137 -2.12 -4.31 27.97
CA PRO A 137 -2.05 -5.39 26.99
C PRO A 137 -1.90 -4.82 25.58
N PRO A 138 -0.88 -5.23 24.78
CA PRO A 138 -0.65 -4.71 23.42
C PRO A 138 -1.84 -4.87 22.50
N LEU A 139 -2.56 -5.99 22.61
CA LEU A 139 -3.77 -6.24 21.82
C LEU A 139 -4.86 -5.21 22.11
N LEU A 140 -5.06 -4.82 23.37
CA LEU A 140 -6.05 -3.81 23.73
C LEU A 140 -5.70 -2.44 23.13
N LEU A 141 -4.42 -2.07 23.18
CA LEU A 141 -3.91 -0.83 22.58
C LEU A 141 -4.07 -0.86 21.05
N ALA A 142 -3.76 -1.99 20.41
CA ALA A 142 -3.92 -2.19 18.97
C ALA A 142 -5.40 -2.05 18.54
N VAL A 143 -6.31 -2.73 19.22
CA VAL A 143 -7.74 -2.62 18.97
C VAL A 143 -8.21 -1.17 19.19
N GLY A 144 -7.81 -0.57 20.31
CA GLY A 144 -8.22 0.80 20.66
C GLY A 144 -7.83 1.83 19.60
N VAL A 145 -6.59 1.77 19.07
CA VAL A 145 -6.14 2.73 18.04
C VAL A 145 -6.89 2.55 16.71
N VAL A 146 -7.16 1.32 16.28
CA VAL A 146 -7.92 1.08 15.04
C VAL A 146 -9.35 1.60 15.17
N TRP A 147 -10.00 1.33 16.30
CA TRP A 147 -11.36 1.82 16.55
C TRP A 147 -11.41 3.34 16.64
N LEU A 148 -10.46 3.96 17.34
CA LEU A 148 -10.37 5.42 17.45
C LEU A 148 -10.23 6.07 16.08
N VAL A 149 -9.28 5.60 15.27
CA VAL A 149 -9.07 6.11 13.91
C VAL A 149 -10.31 5.90 13.04
N SER A 150 -10.95 4.73 13.13
CA SER A 150 -12.17 4.43 12.36
C SER A 150 -13.30 5.40 12.71
N ILE A 151 -13.48 5.73 13.98
CA ILE A 151 -14.46 6.72 14.43
C ILE A 151 -14.16 8.10 13.82
N VAL A 152 -12.88 8.53 13.82
CA VAL A 152 -12.48 9.80 13.19
C VAL A 152 -12.81 9.81 11.69
N GLN A 153 -12.61 8.70 10.98
CA GLN A 153 -12.96 8.60 9.56
C GLN A 153 -14.46 8.73 9.28
N LEU A 154 -15.31 8.31 10.22
CA LEU A 154 -16.77 8.44 10.10
C LEU A 154 -17.26 9.89 10.19
N PHE A 155 -16.47 10.83 10.76
CA PHE A 155 -16.82 12.26 10.82
C PHE A 155 -16.68 13.00 9.48
N GLY A 156 -16.13 12.35 8.43
CA GLY A 156 -16.17 12.83 7.05
C GLY A 156 -14.85 13.39 6.52
N ILE A 157 -14.85 13.66 5.20
CA ILE A 157 -13.65 13.91 4.38
C ILE A 157 -12.84 15.13 4.84
N LYS A 158 -13.48 16.22 5.24
CA LYS A 158 -12.76 17.47 5.61
C LYS A 158 -11.86 17.27 6.83
N HIS A 159 -12.40 16.67 7.88
CA HIS A 159 -11.65 16.40 9.11
C HIS A 159 -10.55 15.37 8.87
N SER A 160 -10.85 14.34 8.08
CA SER A 160 -9.90 13.30 7.70
C SER A 160 -8.70 13.84 6.91
N SER A 161 -8.91 14.71 5.92
CA SER A 161 -7.82 15.28 5.11
C SER A 161 -6.90 16.21 5.90
N THR A 162 -7.45 17.05 6.77
CA THR A 162 -6.66 17.92 7.62
C THR A 162 -5.85 17.13 8.64
N PHE A 163 -6.49 16.17 9.31
CA PHE A 163 -5.82 15.25 10.24
C PHE A 163 -4.68 14.50 9.54
N GLN A 164 -4.94 13.97 8.33
CA GLN A 164 -3.95 13.25 7.55
C GLN A 164 -2.74 14.12 7.19
N LEU A 165 -2.97 15.35 6.73
CA LEU A 165 -1.88 16.27 6.39
C LEU A 165 -1.02 16.61 7.60
N ILE A 166 -1.65 17.01 8.72
CA ILE A 166 -0.93 17.38 9.95
C ILE A 166 -0.14 16.22 10.50
N SER A 167 -0.76 15.04 10.62
CA SER A 167 -0.11 13.84 11.16
C SER A 167 1.03 13.34 10.27
N THR A 168 0.91 13.51 8.93
CA THR A 168 1.98 13.16 7.99
C THR A 168 3.16 14.13 8.11
N ILE A 169 2.90 15.43 8.18
CA ILE A 169 3.96 16.42 8.38
C ILE A 169 4.69 16.15 9.69
N LEU A 170 3.95 15.94 10.78
CA LEU A 170 4.54 15.61 12.08
C LEU A 170 5.40 14.35 11.99
N LYS A 171 4.92 13.27 11.38
CA LYS A 171 5.66 12.04 11.15
C LYS A 171 6.98 12.30 10.41
N VAL A 172 6.95 13.02 9.28
CA VAL A 172 8.14 13.31 8.49
C VAL A 172 9.14 14.16 9.28
N VAL A 173 8.68 15.18 9.99
CA VAL A 173 9.53 16.03 10.85
C VAL A 173 10.21 15.20 11.93
N LEU A 174 9.48 14.29 12.59
CA LEU A 174 10.03 13.42 13.61
C LEU A 174 11.08 12.44 13.04
N ILE A 175 10.83 11.87 11.85
CA ILE A 175 11.81 11.03 11.16
C ILE A 175 13.06 11.81 10.80
N VAL A 176 12.92 13.00 10.24
CA VAL A 176 14.07 13.87 9.88
C VAL A 176 14.87 14.26 11.12
N ALA A 177 14.20 14.61 12.23
CA ALA A 177 14.87 14.89 13.50
C ALA A 177 15.66 13.66 14.02
N PHE A 178 15.07 12.46 13.93
CA PHE A 178 15.74 11.22 14.27
C PHE A 178 16.97 10.95 13.38
N LEU A 179 16.86 11.17 12.06
CA LEU A 179 17.97 11.04 11.11
C LEU A 179 19.12 11.98 11.45
N ILE A 180 18.81 13.27 11.66
CA ILE A 180 19.82 14.28 12.03
C ILE A 180 20.54 13.86 13.32
N ALA A 181 19.78 13.48 14.34
CA ALA A 181 20.36 13.02 15.60
C ALA A 181 21.24 11.77 15.42
N GLY A 182 20.78 10.78 14.67
CA GLY A 182 21.55 9.56 14.43
C GLY A 182 22.87 9.78 13.69
N PHE A 183 22.90 10.74 12.76
CA PHE A 183 24.16 11.08 12.05
C PHE A 183 25.08 11.99 12.87
N VAL A 184 24.56 12.89 13.67
CA VAL A 184 25.35 13.92 14.39
C VAL A 184 25.88 13.41 15.74
N ILE A 185 25.01 12.77 16.53
CA ILE A 185 25.33 12.36 17.91
C ILE A 185 25.41 10.83 18.09
N GLY A 186 24.92 10.05 17.13
CA GLY A 186 24.98 8.59 17.20
C GLY A 186 26.40 8.07 17.06
N THR A 187 26.83 7.16 17.96
CA THR A 187 28.15 6.52 17.91
C THR A 187 28.19 5.48 16.80
N PRO A 188 29.18 5.58 15.86
CA PRO A 188 29.28 4.62 14.77
C PRO A 188 29.60 3.20 15.28
N GLN A 189 28.87 2.22 14.76
CA GLN A 189 29.17 0.81 14.94
C GLN A 189 30.16 0.32 13.85
N PRO A 190 30.86 -0.81 14.03
CA PRO A 190 31.84 -1.33 13.07
C PRO A 190 31.22 -1.93 11.80
N THR A 191 29.99 -1.51 11.43
CA THR A 191 29.29 -1.97 10.23
C THR A 191 29.88 -1.31 9.00
N SER A 192 30.38 -2.12 8.03
CA SER A 192 30.88 -1.64 6.76
C SER A 192 29.73 -1.32 5.79
N PHE A 193 29.84 -0.15 5.14
CA PHE A 193 28.97 0.25 4.03
C PHE A 193 29.70 0.20 2.68
N ALA A 194 30.97 -0.22 2.67
CA ALA A 194 31.73 -0.42 1.43
C ALA A 194 31.35 -1.77 0.81
N PRO A 195 31.25 -1.85 -0.54
CA PRO A 195 30.96 -3.11 -1.21
C PRO A 195 32.11 -4.10 -1.03
N SER A 196 31.78 -5.35 -0.81
CA SER A 196 32.71 -6.48 -0.76
C SER A 196 32.36 -7.52 -1.83
N THR A 197 33.24 -8.44 -2.14
CA THR A 197 32.97 -9.52 -3.11
C THR A 197 31.84 -10.42 -2.65
N SER A 198 31.72 -10.67 -1.35
CA SER A 198 30.63 -11.47 -0.77
C SER A 198 29.25 -10.83 -0.89
N ASP A 199 29.17 -9.48 -1.03
CA ASP A 199 27.88 -8.82 -1.20
C ASP A 199 27.23 -9.15 -2.55
N PHE A 200 28.01 -9.37 -3.57
CA PHE A 200 27.49 -9.72 -4.91
C PHE A 200 26.91 -11.14 -4.95
N ASP A 201 27.44 -12.05 -4.13
CA ASP A 201 26.90 -13.41 -3.99
C ASP A 201 25.48 -13.42 -3.37
N HIS A 202 25.15 -12.37 -2.63
CA HIS A 202 23.81 -12.22 -2.02
C HIS A 202 22.75 -11.77 -3.01
N VAL A 203 23.06 -10.96 -4.05
CA VAL A 203 22.07 -10.24 -4.88
C VAL A 203 21.05 -11.14 -5.59
N LEU A 204 21.41 -12.35 -5.98
CA LEU A 204 20.52 -13.33 -6.62
C LEU A 204 20.10 -14.48 -5.68
N SER A 205 20.41 -14.36 -4.40
CA SER A 205 20.10 -15.40 -3.41
C SER A 205 18.65 -15.35 -2.91
N ALA A 206 18.17 -16.47 -2.37
CA ALA A 206 16.86 -16.54 -1.73
C ALA A 206 16.70 -15.52 -0.56
N PRO A 207 17.68 -15.35 0.36
CA PRO A 207 17.60 -14.30 1.39
C PRO A 207 17.41 -12.89 0.83
N PHE A 208 18.07 -12.55 -0.29
CA PHE A 208 17.92 -11.24 -0.90
C PHE A 208 16.51 -11.06 -1.52
N ALA A 209 16.00 -12.09 -2.20
CA ALA A 209 14.64 -12.07 -2.75
C ALA A 209 13.57 -11.91 -1.64
N ILE A 210 13.70 -12.67 -0.54
CA ILE A 210 12.82 -12.53 0.62
C ILE A 210 12.99 -11.15 1.27
N GLY A 211 14.23 -10.67 1.39
CA GLY A 211 14.51 -9.30 1.84
C GLY A 211 13.82 -8.24 1.00
N LEU A 212 13.79 -8.40 -0.35
CA LEU A 212 13.05 -7.51 -1.26
C LEU A 212 11.54 -7.57 -1.03
N VAL A 213 10.97 -8.73 -0.66
CA VAL A 213 9.54 -8.82 -0.31
C VAL A 213 9.22 -7.92 0.88
N PHE A 214 10.04 -7.93 1.94
CA PHE A 214 9.88 -7.03 3.09
C PHE A 214 10.06 -5.56 2.70
N VAL A 215 11.00 -5.25 1.80
CA VAL A 215 11.20 -3.89 1.29
C VAL A 215 10.00 -3.44 0.47
N MET A 216 9.52 -4.26 -0.46
CA MET A 216 8.34 -3.93 -1.28
C MET A 216 7.08 -3.80 -0.45
N TYR A 217 6.95 -4.57 0.65
CA TYR A 217 5.92 -4.33 1.64
C TYR A 217 6.05 -2.95 2.28
N SER A 218 7.26 -2.57 2.67
CA SER A 218 7.52 -1.26 3.28
C SER A 218 7.24 -0.09 2.31
N PHE A 219 7.44 -0.32 1.02
CA PHE A 219 7.06 0.62 -0.04
C PHE A 219 5.60 0.47 -0.47
N SER A 220 4.82 -0.51 -0.02
CA SER A 220 3.40 -0.59 -0.37
C SER A 220 2.69 0.70 0.00
N GLY A 221 1.75 1.15 -0.84
CA GLY A 221 1.15 2.48 -0.71
C GLY A 221 1.72 3.53 -1.69
N TRP A 222 2.79 3.23 -2.44
CA TRP A 222 3.26 4.12 -3.50
C TRP A 222 2.16 4.43 -4.55
N ASN A 223 1.18 3.54 -4.71
CA ASN A 223 0.02 3.68 -5.58
C ASN A 223 -1.22 4.28 -4.88
N ALA A 224 -1.12 4.69 -3.60
CA ALA A 224 -2.24 5.13 -2.76
C ALA A 224 -3.11 6.23 -3.40
N ALA A 225 -2.49 7.18 -4.10
CA ALA A 225 -3.23 8.25 -4.78
C ALA A 225 -4.18 7.73 -5.88
N THR A 226 -3.97 6.52 -6.43
CA THR A 226 -4.86 5.94 -7.45
C THR A 226 -6.23 5.56 -6.90
N TYR A 227 -6.34 5.36 -5.61
CA TYR A 227 -7.58 5.01 -4.94
C TYR A 227 -8.48 6.22 -4.62
N ILE A 228 -7.94 7.43 -4.76
CA ILE A 228 -8.63 8.69 -4.52
C ILE A 228 -8.67 9.61 -5.75
N ILE A 229 -8.45 9.09 -6.95
CA ILE A 229 -8.37 9.88 -8.20
C ILE A 229 -9.60 10.78 -8.38
N GLY A 230 -10.79 10.27 -8.05
CA GLY A 230 -12.05 11.03 -8.17
C GLY A 230 -12.14 12.26 -7.24
N GLU A 231 -11.34 12.31 -6.18
CA GLU A 231 -11.25 13.45 -5.25
C GLU A 231 -10.12 14.42 -5.61
N LEU A 232 -9.21 14.02 -6.52
CA LEU A 232 -8.00 14.77 -6.87
C LEU A 232 -8.29 15.86 -7.91
N ARG A 233 -7.82 17.08 -7.63
CA ARG A 233 -7.85 18.17 -8.61
C ARG A 233 -6.94 17.87 -9.80
N MET A 234 -7.41 18.07 -11.02
CA MET A 234 -6.67 17.82 -12.26
C MET A 234 -5.94 16.45 -12.24
N PRO A 235 -6.68 15.33 -12.10
CA PRO A 235 -6.09 14.03 -11.79
C PRO A 235 -5.05 13.57 -12.80
N GLN A 236 -5.22 13.87 -14.08
CA GLN A 236 -4.30 13.49 -15.15
C GLN A 236 -2.88 14.05 -15.00
N GLN A 237 -2.73 15.20 -14.32
CA GLN A 237 -1.45 15.84 -14.06
C GLN A 237 -0.96 15.60 -12.63
N ASN A 238 -1.87 15.72 -11.66
CA ASN A 238 -1.51 15.72 -10.24
C ASN A 238 -1.32 14.32 -9.69
N LEU A 239 -1.97 13.28 -10.27
CA LEU A 239 -1.75 11.91 -9.84
C LEU A 239 -0.30 11.45 -10.04
N PRO A 240 0.29 11.51 -11.28
CA PRO A 240 1.68 11.13 -11.47
C PRO A 240 2.64 11.95 -10.60
N ARG A 241 2.39 13.25 -10.44
CA ARG A 241 3.22 14.13 -9.60
C ARG A 241 3.18 13.72 -8.13
N ALA A 242 1.99 13.47 -7.59
CA ALA A 242 1.83 13.08 -6.19
C ALA A 242 2.51 11.74 -5.89
N MET A 243 2.31 10.73 -6.75
CA MET A 243 2.93 9.42 -6.59
C MET A 243 4.46 9.50 -6.73
N LEU A 244 4.97 10.22 -7.73
CA LEU A 244 6.41 10.38 -7.95
C LEU A 244 7.08 11.10 -6.76
N SER A 245 6.52 12.26 -6.36
CA SER A 245 7.06 13.04 -5.24
C SER A 245 7.02 12.25 -3.93
N GLY A 246 5.89 11.60 -3.64
CA GLY A 246 5.73 10.81 -2.42
C GLY A 246 6.71 9.63 -2.37
N THR A 247 6.81 8.87 -3.45
CA THR A 247 7.71 7.70 -3.51
C THR A 247 9.18 8.11 -3.44
N LEU A 248 9.57 9.22 -4.08
CA LEU A 248 10.94 9.72 -4.03
C LEU A 248 11.33 10.19 -2.61
N ILE A 249 10.44 10.94 -1.95
CA ILE A 249 10.64 11.34 -0.55
C ILE A 249 10.84 10.12 0.34
N VAL A 250 9.98 9.11 0.19
CA VAL A 250 10.04 7.90 1.03
C VAL A 250 11.28 7.06 0.71
N LEU A 251 11.69 6.93 -0.56
CA LEU A 251 12.94 6.26 -0.92
C LEU A 251 14.15 6.86 -0.18
N LEU A 252 14.28 8.18 -0.21
CA LEU A 252 15.37 8.87 0.46
C LEU A 252 15.31 8.69 1.99
N LEU A 253 14.12 8.81 2.57
CA LEU A 253 13.91 8.60 4.01
C LEU A 253 14.24 7.17 4.44
N TYR A 254 13.84 6.16 3.66
CA TYR A 254 14.05 4.76 4.00
C TYR A 254 15.50 4.32 3.92
N VAL A 255 16.21 4.74 2.87
CA VAL A 255 17.65 4.47 2.76
C VAL A 255 18.40 5.16 3.91
N ALA A 256 18.07 6.42 4.20
CA ALA A 256 18.68 7.15 5.30
C ALA A 256 18.36 6.54 6.69
N LEU A 257 17.10 6.10 6.92
CA LEU A 257 16.72 5.43 8.18
C LEU A 257 17.50 4.14 8.40
N ASN A 258 17.59 3.28 7.38
CA ASN A 258 18.35 2.04 7.50
C ASN A 258 19.85 2.30 7.67
N ALA A 259 20.40 3.34 7.03
CA ALA A 259 21.78 3.76 7.27
C ALA A 259 21.99 4.20 8.73
N VAL A 260 21.06 4.97 9.32
CA VAL A 260 21.13 5.36 10.73
C VAL A 260 21.01 4.15 11.65
N PHE A 261 20.07 3.25 11.43
CA PHE A 261 19.89 2.05 12.26
C PHE A 261 21.16 1.19 12.28
N LEU A 262 21.72 0.89 11.09
CA LEU A 262 22.95 0.11 10.96
C LEU A 262 24.20 0.82 11.48
N ARG A 263 24.24 2.17 11.41
CA ARG A 263 25.34 2.97 11.95
C ARG A 263 25.31 3.03 13.49
N THR A 264 24.14 3.05 14.13
CA THR A 264 23.99 3.41 15.53
C THR A 264 23.79 2.22 16.45
N ALA A 265 23.29 1.09 15.95
CA ALA A 265 23.04 -0.10 16.73
C ALA A 265 23.78 -1.32 16.17
N PRO A 266 24.34 -2.21 17.01
CA PRO A 266 24.97 -3.45 16.55
C PRO A 266 23.98 -4.35 15.84
N ILE A 267 24.40 -4.96 14.72
CA ILE A 267 23.56 -5.85 13.89
C ILE A 267 22.97 -7.00 14.74
N GLU A 268 23.76 -7.55 15.66
CA GLU A 268 23.35 -8.64 16.55
C GLU A 268 22.18 -8.25 17.48
N LYS A 269 22.10 -6.98 17.84
CA LYS A 269 20.99 -6.45 18.67
C LYS A 269 19.75 -6.12 17.85
N LEU A 270 19.91 -5.87 16.55
CA LEU A 270 18.81 -5.62 15.61
C LEU A 270 18.20 -6.92 15.09
N SER A 271 19.02 -7.99 14.97
CA SER A 271 18.64 -9.27 14.38
C SER A 271 17.42 -9.90 15.06
N GLY A 272 16.37 -10.18 14.29
CA GLY A 272 15.13 -10.78 14.76
C GLY A 272 14.23 -9.85 15.58
N GLN A 273 14.57 -8.56 15.73
CA GLN A 273 13.80 -7.61 16.52
C GLN A 273 12.78 -6.83 15.67
N LEU A 274 11.57 -6.67 16.22
CA LEU A 274 10.54 -5.81 15.64
C LEU A 274 10.80 -4.32 15.93
N GLU A 275 11.41 -4.01 17.05
CA GLU A 275 11.53 -2.66 17.61
C GLU A 275 12.86 -1.99 17.23
N VAL A 276 13.31 -2.17 15.98
CA VAL A 276 14.60 -1.69 15.46
C VAL A 276 14.85 -0.22 15.77
N ALA A 277 13.86 0.63 15.53
CA ALA A 277 14.02 2.07 15.75
C ALA A 277 14.12 2.46 17.23
N SER A 278 13.43 1.76 18.13
CA SER A 278 13.55 1.98 19.58
C SER A 278 14.92 1.55 20.10
N ILE A 279 15.43 0.42 19.60
CA ILE A 279 16.78 -0.05 19.90
C ILE A 279 17.81 1.00 19.47
N SER A 280 17.76 1.44 18.21
CA SER A 280 18.66 2.50 17.72
C SER A 280 18.51 3.80 18.52
N GLY A 281 17.28 4.16 18.88
CA GLY A 281 17.01 5.31 19.76
C GLY A 281 17.68 5.21 21.14
N THR A 282 17.71 4.01 21.71
CA THR A 282 18.43 3.77 22.99
C THR A 282 19.94 3.96 22.80
N TYR A 283 20.51 3.50 21.70
CA TYR A 283 21.94 3.73 21.40
C TYR A 283 22.30 5.19 21.11
N ILE A 284 21.36 5.99 20.58
CA ILE A 284 21.59 7.42 20.27
C ILE A 284 21.37 8.29 21.51
N PHE A 285 20.31 8.05 22.28
CA PHE A 285 19.82 8.97 23.31
C PHE A 285 19.75 8.36 24.73
N GLY A 286 20.19 7.10 24.89
CA GLY A 286 20.00 6.34 26.14
C GLY A 286 18.56 5.83 26.32
N ASP A 287 18.26 5.22 27.46
CA ASP A 287 16.98 4.54 27.71
C ASP A 287 15.76 5.47 27.61
N VAL A 288 15.87 6.71 28.07
CA VAL A 288 14.80 7.71 27.97
C VAL A 288 14.55 8.04 26.49
N GLY A 289 15.63 8.14 25.70
CA GLY A 289 15.53 8.41 24.27
C GLY A 289 14.85 7.28 23.51
N GLY A 290 15.14 6.03 23.85
CA GLY A 290 14.45 4.87 23.26
C GLY A 290 12.93 4.94 23.48
N ARG A 291 12.46 5.38 24.65
CA ARG A 291 11.03 5.60 24.94
C ARG A 291 10.44 6.74 24.13
N ILE A 292 11.16 7.85 23.99
CA ILE A 292 10.72 8.98 23.15
C ILE A 292 10.55 8.53 21.69
N VAL A 293 11.51 7.78 21.17
CA VAL A 293 11.43 7.22 19.80
C VAL A 293 10.23 6.28 19.66
N ALA A 294 9.95 5.45 20.67
CA ALA A 294 8.76 4.60 20.65
C ALA A 294 7.45 5.41 20.57
N VAL A 295 7.34 6.54 21.30
CA VAL A 295 6.19 7.46 21.19
C VAL A 295 6.10 8.07 19.79
N MET A 296 7.23 8.52 19.22
CA MET A 296 7.29 9.07 17.88
C MET A 296 6.77 8.07 16.83
N ILE A 297 7.16 6.80 16.95
CA ILE A 297 6.69 5.75 16.07
C ILE A 297 5.19 5.51 16.27
N CYS A 298 4.68 5.49 17.49
CA CYS A 298 3.25 5.37 17.76
C CYS A 298 2.45 6.47 17.06
N VAL A 299 2.90 7.72 17.13
CA VAL A 299 2.29 8.85 16.41
C VAL A 299 2.33 8.63 14.90
N GLY A 300 3.46 8.16 14.38
CA GLY A 300 3.62 7.82 12.97
C GLY A 300 2.67 6.69 12.50
N LEU A 301 2.50 5.66 13.31
CA LEU A 301 1.61 4.53 13.02
C LEU A 301 0.12 4.94 13.03
N ILE A 302 -0.29 5.86 13.92
CA ILE A 302 -1.65 6.44 13.89
C ILE A 302 -1.92 7.10 12.52
N SER A 303 -0.94 7.87 12.00
CA SER A 303 -1.04 8.49 10.69
C SER A 303 -1.18 7.46 9.55
N SER A 304 -0.43 6.36 9.61
CA SER A 304 -0.51 5.28 8.61
C SER A 304 -1.86 4.55 8.67
N ILE A 305 -2.31 4.17 9.86
CA ILE A 305 -3.63 3.57 10.08
C ILE A 305 -4.71 4.49 9.51
N SER A 306 -4.60 5.81 9.75
CA SER A 306 -5.56 6.78 9.24
C SER A 306 -5.57 6.85 7.71
N ALA A 307 -4.40 6.82 7.05
CA ALA A 307 -4.29 6.82 5.60
C ALA A 307 -4.98 5.59 5.00
N MET A 308 -4.66 4.41 5.50
CA MET A 308 -5.22 3.13 5.03
C MET A 308 -6.72 3.02 5.30
N MET A 309 -7.21 3.51 6.46
CA MET A 309 -8.63 3.58 6.79
C MET A 309 -9.38 4.64 5.97
N TRP A 310 -8.68 5.58 5.37
CA TRP A 310 -9.26 6.52 4.41
C TRP A 310 -9.36 5.90 3.01
N ILE A 311 -8.26 5.28 2.53
CA ILE A 311 -8.13 4.79 1.15
C ILE A 311 -8.95 3.52 0.94
N GLY A 312 -8.79 2.51 1.80
CA GLY A 312 -9.35 1.18 1.63
C GLY A 312 -10.85 1.12 1.43
N PRO A 313 -11.67 1.83 2.23
CA PRO A 313 -13.12 1.83 2.06
C PRO A 313 -13.60 2.32 0.69
N ARG A 314 -12.80 3.13 -0.01
CA ARG A 314 -13.14 3.64 -1.34
C ARG A 314 -13.12 2.56 -2.41
N VAL A 315 -12.30 1.53 -2.25
CA VAL A 315 -12.31 0.38 -3.14
C VAL A 315 -13.66 -0.34 -3.06
N MET A 316 -14.07 -0.69 -1.84
CA MET A 316 -15.35 -1.37 -1.61
C MET A 316 -16.54 -0.48 -2.01
N MET A 317 -16.44 0.83 -1.81
CA MET A 317 -17.45 1.80 -2.26
C MET A 317 -17.60 1.76 -3.78
N THR A 318 -16.51 1.82 -4.54
CA THR A 318 -16.55 1.80 -6.01
C THR A 318 -17.03 0.45 -6.55
N MET A 319 -16.64 -0.66 -5.90
CA MET A 319 -17.19 -1.98 -6.23
C MET A 319 -18.71 -2.02 -6.00
N GLY A 320 -19.19 -1.38 -4.93
CA GLY A 320 -20.63 -1.27 -4.63
C GLY A 320 -21.39 -0.35 -5.61
N GLU A 321 -20.72 0.61 -6.25
CA GLU A 321 -21.30 1.40 -7.35
C GLU A 321 -21.53 0.56 -8.61
N ASP A 322 -20.60 -0.38 -8.89
CA ASP A 322 -20.65 -1.20 -10.09
C ASP A 322 -21.48 -2.48 -9.94
N ILE A 323 -21.61 -3.01 -8.73
CA ILE A 323 -22.19 -4.33 -8.47
C ILE A 323 -23.43 -4.21 -7.57
N PRO A 324 -24.65 -4.43 -8.13
CA PRO A 324 -25.91 -4.26 -7.38
C PRO A 324 -25.99 -5.06 -6.08
N ALA A 325 -25.43 -6.27 -6.04
CA ALA A 325 -25.46 -7.15 -4.87
C ALA A 325 -24.76 -6.59 -3.62
N ILE A 326 -23.78 -5.69 -3.82
CA ILE A 326 -23.02 -5.05 -2.74
C ILE A 326 -23.20 -3.52 -2.70
N ARG A 327 -24.29 -3.01 -3.30
CA ARG A 327 -24.61 -1.58 -3.39
C ARG A 327 -24.67 -0.87 -2.04
N MET A 328 -24.87 -1.59 -0.95
CA MET A 328 -24.85 -1.02 0.40
C MET A 328 -23.52 -0.30 0.70
N PHE A 329 -22.41 -0.78 0.19
CA PHE A 329 -21.09 -0.17 0.41
C PHE A 329 -20.88 1.14 -0.36
N ALA A 330 -21.66 1.38 -1.43
CA ALA A 330 -21.64 2.64 -2.18
C ALA A 330 -22.36 3.79 -1.44
N ARG A 331 -23.15 3.48 -0.38
CA ARG A 331 -23.88 4.50 0.36
C ARG A 331 -22.94 5.37 1.19
N LYS A 332 -23.04 6.68 0.98
CA LYS A 332 -22.31 7.68 1.76
C LYS A 332 -23.21 8.21 2.88
N SER A 333 -22.60 8.48 4.03
CA SER A 333 -23.27 9.20 5.12
C SER A 333 -23.50 10.66 4.74
N THR A 334 -24.26 11.40 5.55
CA THR A 334 -24.49 12.85 5.39
C THR A 334 -23.19 13.65 5.31
N ASN A 335 -22.12 13.16 5.92
CA ASN A 335 -20.78 13.76 5.94
C ASN A 335 -19.88 13.28 4.78
N GLY A 336 -20.43 12.52 3.81
CA GLY A 336 -19.73 12.02 2.65
C GLY A 336 -18.87 10.77 2.89
N ALA A 337 -18.78 10.25 4.11
CA ALA A 337 -18.00 9.05 4.44
C ALA A 337 -18.74 7.77 4.00
N PRO A 338 -18.03 6.76 3.43
CA PRO A 338 -18.61 5.46 3.09
C PRO A 338 -18.70 4.56 4.34
N ALA A 339 -19.64 4.84 5.23
CA ALA A 339 -19.69 4.26 6.57
C ALA A 339 -19.69 2.72 6.58
N TYR A 340 -20.47 2.06 5.72
CA TYR A 340 -20.52 0.60 5.65
C TYR A 340 -19.17 -0.01 5.22
N ALA A 341 -18.47 0.64 4.30
CA ALA A 341 -17.16 0.18 3.85
C ALA A 341 -16.09 0.39 4.94
N ILE A 342 -16.15 1.50 5.69
CA ILE A 342 -15.28 1.73 6.86
C ILE A 342 -15.50 0.66 7.93
N LEU A 343 -16.76 0.36 8.26
CA LEU A 343 -17.11 -0.67 9.25
C LEU A 343 -16.69 -2.06 8.79
N PHE A 344 -16.81 -2.38 7.50
CA PHE A 344 -16.31 -3.63 6.94
C PHE A 344 -14.80 -3.77 7.13
N GLN A 345 -14.03 -2.76 6.72
CA GLN A 345 -12.57 -2.77 6.90
C GLN A 345 -12.16 -2.85 8.38
N LEU A 346 -12.86 -2.12 9.26
CA LEU A 346 -12.67 -2.20 10.71
C LEU A 346 -12.87 -3.61 11.24
N ALA A 347 -13.93 -4.29 10.81
CA ALA A 347 -14.22 -5.66 11.22
C ALA A 347 -13.12 -6.63 10.76
N VAL A 348 -12.70 -6.56 9.48
CA VAL A 348 -11.64 -7.41 8.94
C VAL A 348 -10.32 -7.15 9.66
N ALA A 349 -9.91 -5.88 9.84
CA ALA A 349 -8.70 -5.54 10.56
C ALA A 349 -8.73 -6.04 12.02
N THR A 350 -9.87 -5.88 12.70
CA THR A 350 -10.05 -6.37 14.07
C THR A 350 -9.92 -7.89 14.16
N LEU A 351 -10.52 -8.64 13.21
CA LEU A 351 -10.36 -10.10 13.14
C LEU A 351 -8.88 -10.51 12.96
N MET A 352 -8.13 -9.80 12.09
CA MET A 352 -6.71 -10.07 11.89
C MET A 352 -5.86 -9.79 13.14
N LEU A 353 -6.22 -8.81 13.97
CA LEU A 353 -5.53 -8.56 15.25
C LEU A 353 -5.59 -9.77 16.20
N PHE A 354 -6.64 -10.57 16.15
CA PHE A 354 -6.76 -11.76 16.99
C PHE A 354 -5.83 -12.91 16.58
N THR A 355 -5.22 -12.88 15.38
CA THR A 355 -4.19 -13.86 14.98
C THR A 355 -2.93 -13.72 15.84
N ARG A 356 -2.65 -12.52 16.37
CA ARG A 356 -1.48 -12.17 17.18
C ARG A 356 -0.12 -12.46 16.52
N SER A 357 -0.09 -12.75 15.24
CA SER A 357 1.12 -13.07 14.48
C SER A 357 1.36 -12.04 13.39
N PHE A 358 2.37 -11.20 13.59
CA PHE A 358 2.78 -10.18 12.61
C PHE A 358 3.29 -10.82 11.31
N GLU A 359 4.19 -11.80 11.40
CA GLU A 359 4.77 -12.48 10.23
C GLU A 359 3.70 -13.20 9.41
N ALA A 360 2.80 -13.94 10.09
CA ALA A 360 1.75 -14.69 9.39
C ALA A 360 0.82 -13.78 8.59
N VAL A 361 0.46 -12.60 9.14
CA VAL A 361 -0.38 -11.63 8.42
C VAL A 361 0.39 -11.02 7.26
N LEU A 362 1.68 -10.69 7.43
CA LEU A 362 2.51 -10.09 6.39
C LEU A 362 2.72 -11.06 5.22
N ASP A 363 3.18 -12.28 5.50
CA ASP A 363 3.48 -13.28 4.47
C ASP A 363 2.25 -13.63 3.62
N PHE A 364 1.09 -13.72 4.29
CA PHE A 364 -0.18 -14.06 3.69
C PHE A 364 -0.63 -13.09 2.58
N ILE A 365 -0.36 -11.78 2.74
CA ILE A 365 -0.87 -10.77 1.81
C ILE A 365 0.05 -10.48 0.63
N GLN A 366 1.35 -10.74 0.80
CA GLN A 366 2.36 -10.27 -0.15
C GLN A 366 2.20 -10.88 -1.55
N PHE A 367 1.93 -12.17 -1.67
CA PHE A 367 1.76 -12.81 -2.97
C PHE A 367 0.61 -12.19 -3.77
N ALA A 368 -0.55 -11.97 -3.12
CA ALA A 368 -1.72 -11.41 -3.79
C ALA A 368 -1.51 -9.96 -4.24
N LEU A 369 -0.83 -9.13 -3.41
CA LEU A 369 -0.53 -7.75 -3.75
C LEU A 369 0.47 -7.65 -4.91
N LEU A 370 1.55 -8.45 -4.87
CA LEU A 370 2.54 -8.50 -5.96
C LEU A 370 1.89 -8.97 -7.27
N PHE A 371 1.01 -9.97 -7.21
CA PHE A 371 0.28 -10.46 -8.37
C PHE A 371 -0.59 -9.36 -9.00
N CYS A 372 -1.40 -8.65 -8.22
CA CYS A 372 -2.23 -7.57 -8.72
C CYS A 372 -1.39 -6.45 -9.36
N SER A 373 -0.31 -6.03 -8.70
CA SER A 373 0.59 -5.00 -9.21
C SER A 373 1.34 -5.43 -10.47
N PHE A 374 1.80 -6.69 -10.52
CA PHE A 374 2.45 -7.27 -11.70
C PHE A 374 1.55 -7.17 -12.93
N PHE A 375 0.31 -7.65 -12.84
CA PHE A 375 -0.62 -7.63 -13.96
C PHE A 375 -1.07 -6.20 -14.30
N THR A 376 -1.12 -5.29 -13.34
CA THR A 376 -1.42 -3.89 -13.60
C THR A 376 -0.32 -3.24 -14.45
N VAL A 377 0.95 -3.45 -14.10
CA VAL A 377 2.09 -2.93 -14.89
C VAL A 377 2.17 -3.63 -16.26
N LEU A 378 1.97 -4.94 -16.33
CA LEU A 378 1.88 -5.68 -17.60
C LEU A 378 0.76 -5.13 -18.49
N GLY A 379 -0.31 -4.62 -17.88
CA GLY A 379 -1.43 -3.97 -18.55
C GLY A 379 -1.04 -2.74 -19.37
N VAL A 380 -0.03 -1.98 -18.94
CA VAL A 380 0.49 -0.84 -19.73
C VAL A 380 1.07 -1.33 -21.05
N ILE A 381 1.88 -2.38 -21.02
CA ILE A 381 2.48 -2.98 -22.23
C ILE A 381 1.37 -3.51 -23.12
N LYS A 382 0.42 -4.27 -22.56
CA LYS A 382 -0.74 -4.81 -23.30
C LYS A 382 -1.53 -3.70 -24.01
N LEU A 383 -1.91 -2.63 -23.27
CA LEU A 383 -2.70 -1.54 -23.85
C LEU A 383 -1.95 -0.73 -24.92
N ARG A 384 -0.63 -0.61 -24.82
CA ARG A 384 0.17 0.05 -25.86
C ARG A 384 0.23 -0.75 -27.14
N ILE A 385 0.17 -2.09 -27.05
CA ILE A 385 0.16 -2.99 -28.21
C ILE A 385 -1.24 -3.12 -28.80
N THR A 386 -2.27 -3.40 -27.95
CA THR A 386 -3.61 -3.74 -28.41
C THR A 386 -4.51 -2.52 -28.68
N ARG A 387 -4.26 -1.42 -28.00
CA ARG A 387 -5.07 -0.19 -28.09
C ARG A 387 -4.18 1.07 -28.19
N PRO A 388 -3.37 1.19 -29.25
CA PRO A 388 -2.49 2.35 -29.47
C PRO A 388 -3.24 3.67 -29.64
N ASP A 389 -4.49 3.61 -30.08
CA ASP A 389 -5.45 4.69 -30.31
C ASP A 389 -5.89 5.43 -29.05
N LEU A 390 -5.84 4.77 -27.88
CA LEU A 390 -6.32 5.38 -26.64
C LEU A 390 -5.51 6.62 -26.24
N PRO A 391 -6.18 7.72 -25.84
CA PRO A 391 -5.48 8.93 -25.40
C PRO A 391 -4.68 8.69 -24.14
N ARG A 392 -3.41 9.14 -24.12
CA ARG A 392 -2.49 9.03 -22.98
C ARG A 392 -2.03 10.41 -22.54
N PRO A 393 -2.79 11.08 -21.65
CA PRO A 393 -2.42 12.41 -21.15
C PRO A 393 -1.06 12.44 -20.44
N TYR A 394 -0.70 11.32 -19.80
CA TYR A 394 0.61 11.05 -19.23
C TYR A 394 1.12 9.72 -19.82
N ARG A 395 2.40 9.67 -20.17
CA ARG A 395 3.08 8.47 -20.67
C ARG A 395 4.14 8.02 -19.68
N ALA A 396 4.19 6.73 -19.38
CA ALA A 396 5.17 6.14 -18.49
C ALA A 396 6.58 6.49 -18.95
N TRP A 397 7.34 7.12 -18.05
CA TRP A 397 8.70 7.55 -18.33
C TRP A 397 9.63 6.35 -18.44
N GLY A 398 10.58 6.39 -19.37
CA GLY A 398 11.51 5.27 -19.60
C GLY A 398 10.88 3.99 -20.17
N TYR A 399 9.67 4.06 -20.76
CA TYR A 399 9.09 2.90 -21.44
C TYR A 399 9.97 2.43 -22.63
N PRO A 400 10.18 1.11 -22.86
CA PRO A 400 9.61 -0.01 -22.08
C PRO A 400 10.44 -0.46 -20.87
N LEU A 401 11.58 0.17 -20.60
CA LEU A 401 12.53 -0.30 -19.58
C LEU A 401 11.92 -0.30 -18.17
N THR A 402 11.25 0.78 -17.77
CA THR A 402 10.70 0.88 -16.41
C THR A 402 9.62 -0.17 -16.11
N PRO A 403 8.61 -0.43 -16.97
CA PRO A 403 7.71 -1.57 -16.78
C PRO A 403 8.44 -2.92 -16.74
N LEU A 404 9.43 -3.14 -17.62
CA LEU A 404 10.17 -4.40 -17.66
C LEU A 404 10.99 -4.65 -16.38
N VAL A 405 11.66 -3.63 -15.85
CA VAL A 405 12.37 -3.73 -14.55
C VAL A 405 11.40 -4.10 -13.44
N PHE A 406 10.26 -3.44 -13.36
CA PHE A 406 9.23 -3.78 -12.37
C PHE A 406 8.77 -5.23 -12.49
N LEU A 407 8.44 -5.69 -13.70
CA LEU A 407 7.97 -7.04 -13.96
C LEU A 407 9.03 -8.10 -13.66
N LEU A 408 10.28 -7.87 -14.02
CA LEU A 408 11.38 -8.80 -13.75
C LEU A 408 11.62 -8.95 -12.23
N VAL A 409 11.69 -7.84 -11.49
CA VAL A 409 11.95 -7.90 -10.05
C VAL A 409 10.75 -8.45 -9.29
N THR A 410 9.53 -8.05 -9.62
CA THR A 410 8.32 -8.62 -8.98
C THR A 410 8.12 -10.09 -9.35
N GLY A 411 8.43 -10.49 -10.59
CA GLY A 411 8.44 -11.89 -11.00
C GLY A 411 9.49 -12.74 -10.24
N PHE A 412 10.68 -12.20 -10.03
CA PHE A 412 11.72 -12.81 -9.20
C PHE A 412 11.24 -13.02 -7.76
N MET A 413 10.63 -12.01 -7.14
CA MET A 413 10.07 -12.13 -5.79
C MET A 413 8.93 -13.16 -5.72
N MET A 414 8.02 -13.16 -6.70
CA MET A 414 6.92 -14.14 -6.75
C MET A 414 7.44 -15.59 -6.89
N TYR A 415 8.49 -15.80 -7.70
CA TYR A 415 9.13 -17.11 -7.82
C TYR A 415 9.64 -17.60 -6.47
N TYR A 416 10.40 -16.78 -5.72
CA TYR A 416 10.91 -17.18 -4.41
C TYR A 416 9.81 -17.29 -3.35
N LEU A 417 8.74 -16.50 -3.40
CA LEU A 417 7.59 -16.71 -2.52
C LEU A 417 6.92 -18.08 -2.75
N LEU A 418 6.84 -18.52 -4.01
CA LEU A 418 6.27 -19.84 -4.33
C LEU A 418 7.16 -21.01 -3.88
N THR A 419 8.48 -20.84 -3.94
CA THR A 419 9.45 -21.91 -3.60
C THR A 419 9.78 -21.97 -2.12
N GLU A 420 10.00 -20.83 -1.47
CA GLU A 420 10.45 -20.73 -0.08
C GLU A 420 9.29 -20.58 0.93
N ARG A 421 8.14 -20.05 0.48
CA ARG A 421 6.97 -19.76 1.31
C ARG A 421 5.66 -20.30 0.67
N PRO A 422 5.59 -21.59 0.27
CA PRO A 422 4.48 -22.12 -0.53
C PRO A 422 3.12 -22.03 0.17
N LEU A 423 3.06 -22.21 1.49
CA LEU A 423 1.81 -22.12 2.25
C LEU A 423 1.22 -20.71 2.18
N GLN A 424 2.04 -19.69 2.35
CA GLN A 424 1.63 -18.29 2.32
C GLN A 424 1.18 -17.87 0.93
N ALA A 425 1.91 -18.28 -0.10
CA ALA A 425 1.53 -18.06 -1.50
C ALA A 425 0.17 -18.72 -1.81
N PHE A 426 -0.04 -19.97 -1.35
CA PHE A 426 -1.31 -20.68 -1.52
C PHE A 426 -2.47 -19.97 -0.81
N LEU A 427 -2.26 -19.50 0.41
CA LEU A 427 -3.27 -18.71 1.14
C LEU A 427 -3.60 -17.40 0.40
N GLY A 428 -2.60 -16.68 -0.13
CA GLY A 428 -2.81 -15.52 -0.98
C GLY A 428 -3.63 -15.83 -2.23
N MET A 429 -3.32 -16.93 -2.93
CA MET A 429 -4.10 -17.40 -4.07
C MET A 429 -5.53 -17.77 -3.68
N SER A 430 -5.75 -18.35 -2.49
CA SER A 430 -7.10 -18.75 -2.03
C SER A 430 -8.04 -17.54 -1.89
N ILE A 431 -7.51 -16.38 -1.46
CA ILE A 431 -8.30 -15.13 -1.45
C ILE A 431 -8.67 -14.70 -2.87
N MET A 432 -7.74 -14.78 -3.81
CA MET A 432 -8.02 -14.45 -5.20
C MET A 432 -9.09 -15.36 -5.80
N VAL A 433 -8.99 -16.66 -5.54
CA VAL A 433 -9.99 -17.65 -5.95
C VAL A 433 -11.34 -17.38 -5.29
N SER A 434 -11.38 -17.04 -3.99
CA SER A 434 -12.63 -16.67 -3.31
C SER A 434 -13.29 -15.46 -3.96
N GLY A 435 -12.49 -14.43 -4.34
CA GLY A 435 -12.98 -13.29 -5.10
C GLY A 435 -13.59 -13.68 -6.45
N LEU A 436 -12.96 -14.58 -7.19
CA LEU A 436 -13.49 -15.08 -8.47
C LEU A 436 -14.82 -15.85 -8.30
N VAL A 437 -14.93 -16.68 -7.26
CA VAL A 437 -16.15 -17.41 -6.92
C VAL A 437 -17.29 -16.43 -6.58
N ILE A 438 -16.99 -15.42 -5.74
CA ILE A 438 -17.97 -14.40 -5.36
C ILE A 438 -18.43 -13.60 -6.59
N TYR A 439 -17.50 -13.22 -7.48
CA TYR A 439 -17.84 -12.57 -8.74
C TYR A 439 -18.80 -13.41 -9.59
N ALA A 440 -18.50 -14.70 -9.76
CA ALA A 440 -19.33 -15.62 -10.55
C ALA A 440 -20.75 -15.76 -9.96
N ILE A 441 -20.88 -15.79 -8.63
CA ILE A 441 -22.18 -15.85 -7.96
C ILE A 441 -23.00 -14.54 -8.21
N PHE A 442 -22.34 -13.39 -8.09
CA PHE A 442 -23.02 -12.11 -8.29
C PHE A 442 -23.41 -11.87 -9.75
N HIS A 443 -22.54 -12.25 -10.70
CA HIS A 443 -22.81 -12.10 -12.12
C HIS A 443 -24.04 -12.94 -12.55
N LYS A 444 -24.11 -14.21 -12.13
CA LYS A 444 -25.28 -15.06 -12.40
C LYS A 444 -26.59 -14.50 -11.86
N ARG A 445 -26.59 -13.86 -10.69
CA ARG A 445 -27.80 -13.25 -10.11
C ARG A 445 -28.25 -12.01 -10.90
N THR A 446 -27.35 -11.26 -11.46
CA THR A 446 -27.65 -10.08 -12.28
C THR A 446 -28.31 -10.50 -13.59
N ASP A 447 -27.81 -11.57 -14.24
CA ASP A 447 -28.36 -12.11 -15.49
C ASP A 447 -29.76 -12.71 -15.26
N GLN A 448 -29.98 -13.40 -14.14
CA GLN A 448 -31.29 -13.98 -13.78
C GLN A 448 -32.32 -12.86 -13.45
N GLY A 449 -31.88 -11.79 -12.77
CA GLY A 449 -32.75 -10.64 -12.51
C GLY A 449 -33.15 -9.87 -13.78
N ALA A 450 -32.27 -9.83 -14.77
CA ALA A 450 -32.59 -9.24 -16.08
C ALA A 450 -33.53 -10.12 -16.90
N ALA A 451 -33.41 -11.43 -16.80
CA ALA A 451 -34.27 -12.39 -17.50
C ALA A 451 -35.71 -12.49 -16.93
N THR A 452 -35.92 -12.09 -15.68
CA THR A 452 -37.24 -12.09 -15.04
C THR A 452 -38.05 -10.81 -15.28
N ILE A 453 -37.45 -9.79 -15.89
CA ILE A 453 -38.16 -8.60 -16.41
C ILE A 453 -38.32 -8.80 -17.92
N SER A 454 -39.08 -9.83 -18.32
CA SER A 454 -39.59 -9.97 -19.68
C SER A 454 -40.70 -8.94 -19.89
N PRO A 455 -40.75 -8.24 -21.03
CA PRO A 455 -41.79 -7.29 -21.33
C PRO A 455 -43.01 -8.02 -21.91
N ASP A 456 -43.69 -8.81 -21.09
CA ASP A 456 -45.01 -9.33 -21.40
C ASP A 456 -45.99 -8.76 -20.37
N GLY A 457 -46.38 -7.55 -20.62
CA GLY A 457 -47.41 -6.82 -19.90
C GLY A 457 -47.92 -5.71 -20.78
N GLU A 458 -48.79 -6.11 -21.74
CA GLU A 458 -49.66 -5.17 -22.44
C GLU A 458 -50.50 -4.35 -21.46
#